data_c0c4c9d046cf93dd9ea34a9ca2130bbc
#
_entry.id   c0c4c9d046cf93dd9ea34a9ca2130bbc
#
_cell.length_a   1.000
_cell.length_b   1.000
_cell.length_c   1.000
_cell.angle_alpha   90.00
_cell.angle_beta   90.00
_cell.angle_gamma   90.00
#
_symmetry.space_group_name_H-M   'P 1'
#
loop_
_entity.id
_entity.type
_entity.pdbx_description
1 polymer ?
#
loop_
_entity_poly.entity_id
_entity_poly.type
_entity_poly.pdbx_seq_one_letter_code
_entity_poly.pdbx_strand_id
1 'polypeptide(L)'
;MITMRNIWIMMLGICLFGCGAGKQPLSSQLSLTWKLEKDSVEARYFKNTFCLTNNGNKSLADNWVIYFNQTPIYYQQPINAPLEIECIGSTYYKMYPTEHYQALAPGETITFTILSEGNVINVSSVPEGAYIVATDENGKMLQPQNIPIEIGLFTPNAQWVRSKNSFPYAGGNYFYKQNDDFSKPVDCDMLSLFPAPKKVEKTGGVSSFSQKVCLKFDDTFKEEALLLKSQLTSLLRCSVSDEDEQTIIELKKMEVPVPSQYPDEYYEIVIKNNRLTLKANDAHGIFNACQTLLALLDNMELTSAPLPNLHITDYPDMEHRGIMLDVARNFTKKADLLKLIDILSFYKMNVLHLHLSDDEAWRVEIPGLEELTEIASRRGHTTDEQTCLYPAYAWGWNETDTTSLANGYYSRSDFMDILKYAKERHIRIIPEIDIPGHSRAAIKAMNARYQKYIDTDRPKAEEYLLIDFADTSQYLSAQNFTDNVINLSLIHISEPTRPEPI
;
A
#
# COMPACT_ATOMS: atom_id res chain seq x y z
N MET A 1 -30.29 10.13 -34.03
CA MET A 1 -31.57 10.67 -33.56
C MET A 1 -32.46 9.51 -33.16
N ILE A 2 -32.37 9.06 -31.91
CA ILE A 2 -33.40 8.24 -31.26
C ILE A 2 -33.48 8.72 -29.82
N THR A 3 -34.64 9.21 -29.48
CA THR A 3 -35.03 9.91 -28.26
C THR A 3 -35.12 8.94 -27.06
N MET A 4 -34.49 9.30 -25.96
CA MET A 4 -34.79 8.73 -24.63
C MET A 4 -36.22 9.10 -24.23
N ARG A 5 -36.99 8.11 -23.80
CA ARG A 5 -38.29 8.30 -23.18
C ARG A 5 -38.34 7.63 -21.83
N ASN A 6 -38.43 8.45 -20.78
CA ASN A 6 -38.55 8.12 -19.37
C ASN A 6 -39.67 7.12 -19.09
N ILE A 7 -39.38 6.08 -18.29
CA ILE A 7 -40.38 5.32 -17.58
C ILE A 7 -40.05 5.42 -16.09
N TRP A 8 -40.81 6.25 -15.41
CA TRP A 8 -40.94 6.25 -13.96
C TRP A 8 -41.98 5.18 -13.60
N ILE A 9 -41.56 4.13 -12.91
CA ILE A 9 -42.48 3.25 -12.20
C ILE A 9 -42.30 3.51 -10.71
N MET A 10 -43.26 4.23 -10.17
CA MET A 10 -43.48 4.39 -8.73
C MET A 10 -44.03 3.05 -8.19
N MET A 11 -43.22 2.26 -7.53
CA MET A 11 -43.73 1.19 -6.64
C MET A 11 -43.74 1.70 -5.22
N LEU A 12 -44.93 2.13 -4.77
CA LEU A 12 -45.24 2.36 -3.36
C LEU A 12 -45.36 0.99 -2.67
N GLY A 13 -44.21 0.48 -2.18
CA GLY A 13 -44.20 -0.66 -1.25
C GLY A 13 -44.33 -0.13 0.17
N ILE A 14 -45.53 -0.15 0.73
CA ILE A 14 -45.73 0.07 2.18
C ILE A 14 -45.18 -1.18 2.89
N CYS A 15 -43.93 -1.17 3.25
CA CYS A 15 -43.39 -2.07 4.25
C CYS A 15 -43.72 -1.51 5.64
N LEU A 16 -44.79 -2.06 6.25
CA LEU A 16 -44.99 -1.95 7.69
C LEU A 16 -43.89 -2.73 8.40
N PHE A 17 -42.74 -2.07 8.58
CA PHE A 17 -41.75 -2.51 9.56
C PHE A 17 -42.23 -2.03 10.92
N GLY A 18 -42.58 -3.00 11.77
CA GLY A 18 -42.82 -2.76 13.17
C GLY A 18 -41.64 -2.01 13.76
N CYS A 19 -41.88 -0.83 14.36
CA CYS A 19 -40.99 -0.11 15.21
C CYS A 19 -40.64 -0.94 16.47
N GLY A 20 -39.74 -1.90 16.33
CA GLY A 20 -38.79 -2.14 17.41
C GLY A 20 -37.81 -0.97 17.42
N ALA A 21 -37.87 -0.13 18.44
CA ALA A 21 -36.84 0.92 18.64
C ALA A 21 -35.49 0.24 18.83
N GLY A 22 -34.81 -0.09 17.73
CA GLY A 22 -33.44 -0.55 17.75
C GLY A 22 -32.61 0.55 18.39
N LYS A 23 -31.89 0.25 19.47
CA LYS A 23 -30.97 1.22 20.12
C LYS A 23 -30.02 1.70 19.02
N GLN A 24 -30.02 3.01 18.75
CA GLN A 24 -29.04 3.60 17.82
C GLN A 24 -27.61 3.26 18.29
N PRO A 25 -26.69 2.95 17.38
CA PRO A 25 -25.31 2.65 17.75
C PRO A 25 -24.71 3.83 18.51
N LEU A 26 -23.89 3.54 19.53
CA LEU A 26 -23.26 4.56 20.35
C LEU A 26 -22.40 5.53 19.51
N SER A 27 -21.73 5.02 18.49
CA SER A 27 -20.92 5.81 17.56
C SER A 27 -21.69 6.90 16.81
N SER A 28 -22.98 6.68 16.51
CA SER A 28 -23.82 7.69 15.85
C SER A 28 -24.31 8.78 16.81
N GLN A 29 -24.11 8.59 18.11
CA GLN A 29 -24.50 9.53 19.15
C GLN A 29 -23.35 10.37 19.68
N LEU A 30 -22.13 10.14 19.18
CA LEU A 30 -20.93 10.84 19.62
C LEU A 30 -20.26 11.56 18.44
N SER A 31 -19.69 12.70 18.72
CA SER A 31 -18.72 13.34 17.82
C SER A 31 -17.44 13.65 18.58
N LEU A 32 -16.32 13.39 17.92
CA LEU A 32 -14.98 13.66 18.44
C LEU A 32 -14.28 14.64 17.52
N THR A 33 -13.87 15.78 18.08
CA THR A 33 -13.10 16.79 17.35
C THR A 33 -11.72 16.91 17.95
N TRP A 34 -10.71 17.03 17.12
CA TRP A 34 -9.35 17.33 17.53
C TRP A 34 -8.87 18.62 16.89
N LYS A 35 -8.14 19.44 17.67
CA LYS A 35 -7.66 20.74 17.22
C LYS A 35 -6.23 20.99 17.66
N LEU A 36 -5.37 21.41 16.73
CA LEU A 36 -4.04 21.91 17.05
C LEU A 36 -4.15 23.33 17.59
N GLU A 37 -3.73 23.55 18.85
CA GLU A 37 -3.68 24.88 19.44
C GLU A 37 -2.35 25.58 19.13
N LYS A 38 -1.23 24.86 19.27
CA LYS A 38 0.11 25.38 19.03
C LYS A 38 1.10 24.25 18.80
N ASP A 39 1.96 24.39 17.79
CA ASP A 39 3.09 23.52 17.51
C ASP A 39 4.40 24.28 17.79
N SER A 40 5.33 23.72 18.56
CA SER A 40 6.62 24.34 18.92
C SER A 40 7.77 23.43 18.54
N VAL A 41 8.48 23.79 17.45
CA VAL A 41 9.62 23.03 16.97
C VAL A 41 10.81 23.08 17.94
N GLU A 42 11.08 24.23 18.56
CA GLU A 42 12.20 24.41 19.48
C GLU A 42 12.04 23.56 20.74
N ALA A 43 10.81 23.49 21.26
CA ALA A 43 10.50 22.75 22.47
C ALA A 43 10.12 21.28 22.21
N ARG A 44 10.00 20.86 20.93
CA ARG A 44 9.58 19.52 20.51
C ARG A 44 8.28 19.06 21.17
N TYR A 45 7.33 19.96 21.31
CA TYR A 45 5.99 19.62 21.76
C TYR A 45 4.95 20.44 21.03
N PHE A 46 3.71 19.93 21.02
CA PHE A 46 2.54 20.67 20.57
C PHE A 46 1.41 20.61 21.60
N LYS A 47 0.62 21.67 21.62
CA LYS A 47 -0.58 21.77 22.43
C LYS A 47 -1.79 21.48 21.57
N ASN A 48 -2.64 20.57 22.01
CA ASN A 48 -3.83 20.16 21.26
C ASN A 48 -5.03 19.98 22.19
N THR A 49 -6.21 20.02 21.59
CA THR A 49 -7.49 19.96 22.32
C THR A 49 -8.38 18.90 21.70
N PHE A 50 -8.90 18.01 22.52
CA PHE A 50 -9.98 17.09 22.18
C PHE A 50 -11.31 17.61 22.69
N CYS A 51 -12.36 17.48 21.88
CA CYS A 51 -13.74 17.77 22.25
C CYS A 51 -14.59 16.53 21.97
N LEU A 52 -15.17 15.95 23.00
CA LEU A 52 -16.12 14.84 22.91
C LEU A 52 -17.52 15.36 23.21
N THR A 53 -18.42 15.27 22.24
CA THR A 53 -19.81 15.74 22.35
C THR A 53 -20.77 14.55 22.33
N ASN A 54 -21.71 14.56 23.28
CA ASN A 54 -22.83 13.62 23.29
C ASN A 54 -24.01 14.20 22.49
N ASN A 55 -24.17 13.73 21.26
CA ASN A 55 -25.29 14.10 20.38
C ASN A 55 -26.52 13.17 20.57
N GLY A 56 -26.42 12.20 21.48
CA GLY A 56 -27.47 11.25 21.77
C GLY A 56 -28.59 11.84 22.65
N ASN A 57 -29.55 11.03 23.00
CA ASN A 57 -30.69 11.38 23.84
C ASN A 57 -30.59 10.83 25.27
N LYS A 58 -29.49 10.20 25.63
CA LYS A 58 -29.18 9.67 26.95
C LYS A 58 -27.81 10.14 27.43
N SER A 59 -27.63 10.26 28.74
CA SER A 59 -26.31 10.53 29.29
C SER A 59 -25.34 9.39 28.97
N LEU A 60 -24.12 9.75 28.62
CA LEU A 60 -23.01 8.82 28.38
C LEU A 60 -22.34 8.53 29.74
N ALA A 61 -22.49 7.31 30.23
CA ALA A 61 -21.82 6.84 31.47
C ALA A 61 -20.31 6.65 31.22
N ASP A 62 -19.60 6.13 32.21
CA ASP A 62 -18.13 5.96 32.22
C ASP A 62 -17.63 4.60 31.69
N ASN A 63 -18.51 3.77 31.14
CA ASN A 63 -18.23 2.40 30.73
C ASN A 63 -17.79 2.27 29.26
N TRP A 64 -16.90 3.15 28.81
CA TRP A 64 -16.40 3.16 27.44
C TRP A 64 -14.90 3.51 27.38
N VAL A 65 -14.26 3.09 26.27
CA VAL A 65 -12.90 3.44 25.89
C VAL A 65 -12.89 3.80 24.41
N ILE A 66 -12.29 4.91 24.04
CA ILE A 66 -12.02 5.29 22.65
C ILE A 66 -10.58 4.96 22.34
N TYR A 67 -10.36 4.28 21.23
CA TYR A 67 -9.05 3.92 20.70
C TYR A 67 -8.77 4.69 19.41
N PHE A 68 -7.51 5.05 19.18
CA PHE A 68 -7.08 5.73 17.96
C PHE A 68 -5.58 5.55 17.71
N ASN A 69 -5.11 5.90 16.50
CA ASN A 69 -3.68 5.97 16.18
C ASN A 69 -3.23 7.43 16.06
N GLN A 70 -2.01 7.72 16.51
CA GLN A 70 -1.34 9.01 16.30
C GLN A 70 0.17 8.87 16.53
N THR A 71 1.00 9.49 15.69
CA THR A 71 2.47 9.38 15.82
C THR A 71 3.06 10.09 17.04
N PRO A 72 2.65 11.35 17.40
CA PRO A 72 3.19 12.04 18.57
C PRO A 72 2.82 11.35 19.88
N ILE A 73 3.69 11.49 20.88
CA ILE A 73 3.54 10.86 22.19
C ILE A 73 2.85 11.83 23.16
N TYR A 74 1.79 11.35 23.83
CA TYR A 74 1.11 12.11 24.89
C TYR A 74 1.86 11.94 26.22
N TYR A 75 2.28 13.03 26.85
CA TYR A 75 3.08 12.96 28.07
C TYR A 75 2.62 13.87 29.21
N GLN A 76 1.85 14.91 28.94
CA GLN A 76 1.37 15.82 29.98
C GLN A 76 -0.13 16.08 29.84
N GLN A 77 -0.86 15.61 30.82
CA GLN A 77 -2.31 15.75 30.92
C GLN A 77 -2.68 16.73 32.00
N PRO A 78 -3.84 17.42 31.93
CA PRO A 78 -4.31 18.29 33.00
C PRO A 78 -4.53 17.48 34.27
N ILE A 79 -4.19 18.08 35.44
CA ILE A 79 -4.49 17.51 36.75
C ILE A 79 -6.02 17.47 36.89
N ASN A 80 -6.55 16.35 37.39
CA ASN A 80 -7.99 16.12 37.56
C ASN A 80 -8.79 16.23 36.25
N ALA A 81 -8.16 15.88 35.11
CA ALA A 81 -8.87 15.80 33.83
C ALA A 81 -9.99 14.76 33.89
N PRO A 82 -11.15 15.01 33.24
CA PRO A 82 -12.25 14.03 33.20
C PRO A 82 -11.91 12.82 32.28
N LEU A 83 -10.96 12.96 31.38
CA LEU A 83 -10.49 11.91 30.49
C LEU A 83 -8.98 11.77 30.57
N GLU A 84 -8.49 10.57 30.35
CA GLU A 84 -7.06 10.24 30.27
C GLU A 84 -6.73 9.58 28.93
N ILE A 85 -5.53 9.88 28.40
CA ILE A 85 -4.97 9.24 27.21
C ILE A 85 -3.73 8.46 27.63
N GLU A 86 -3.70 7.17 27.26
CA GLU A 86 -2.60 6.26 27.53
C GLU A 86 -2.11 5.58 26.25
N CYS A 87 -0.80 5.50 26.08
CA CYS A 87 -0.17 4.74 25.01
C CYS A 87 -0.21 3.24 25.31
N ILE A 88 -0.79 2.45 24.42
CA ILE A 88 -0.81 0.99 24.53
C ILE A 88 0.48 0.41 23.91
N GLY A 89 0.92 1.01 22.80
CA GLY A 89 2.15 0.63 22.10
C GLY A 89 2.29 1.38 20.78
N SER A 90 3.50 1.78 20.44
CA SER A 90 3.78 2.53 19.20
C SER A 90 2.91 3.79 19.07
N THR A 91 2.04 3.80 18.06
CA THR A 91 1.12 4.88 17.73
C THR A 91 -0.32 4.61 18.21
N TYR A 92 -0.55 3.54 18.96
CA TYR A 92 -1.87 3.10 19.38
C TYR A 92 -2.19 3.59 20.79
N TYR A 93 -3.27 4.32 20.91
CA TYR A 93 -3.70 5.01 22.14
C TYR A 93 -5.11 4.61 22.54
N LYS A 94 -5.37 4.67 23.84
CA LYS A 94 -6.72 4.65 24.41
C LYS A 94 -7.01 5.92 25.15
N MET A 95 -8.24 6.40 25.07
CA MET A 95 -8.80 7.51 25.84
C MET A 95 -10.00 7.02 26.61
N TYR A 96 -10.03 7.25 27.93
CA TYR A 96 -11.05 6.71 28.82
C TYR A 96 -11.41 7.68 29.95
N PRO A 97 -12.61 7.52 30.55
CA PRO A 97 -13.05 8.29 31.71
C PRO A 97 -12.16 8.07 32.96
N THR A 98 -11.86 9.15 33.69
CA THR A 98 -11.18 9.09 34.98
C THR A 98 -12.21 9.14 36.14
N GLU A 99 -11.75 9.08 37.39
CA GLU A 99 -12.59 9.29 38.57
C GLU A 99 -13.26 10.68 38.63
N HIS A 100 -12.75 11.66 37.88
CA HIS A 100 -13.29 13.01 37.78
C HIS A 100 -14.34 13.15 36.64
N TYR A 101 -14.59 12.07 35.89
CA TYR A 101 -15.60 12.07 34.83
C TYR A 101 -17.00 12.12 35.44
N GLN A 102 -17.84 12.97 34.87
CA GLN A 102 -19.28 12.98 35.14
C GLN A 102 -20.03 12.56 33.88
N ALA A 103 -21.08 11.76 34.05
CA ALA A 103 -21.87 11.29 32.94
C ALA A 103 -22.29 12.46 32.03
N LEU A 104 -21.84 12.43 30.78
CA LEU A 104 -22.01 13.50 29.79
C LEU A 104 -23.47 13.54 29.32
N ALA A 105 -24.20 14.58 29.69
CA ALA A 105 -25.62 14.72 29.35
C ALA A 105 -25.82 14.96 27.84
N PRO A 106 -27.03 14.72 27.29
CA PRO A 106 -27.36 15.05 25.92
C PRO A 106 -27.04 16.49 25.54
N GLY A 107 -26.30 16.69 24.46
CA GLY A 107 -25.87 18.01 23.99
C GLY A 107 -24.64 18.59 24.69
N GLU A 108 -24.14 17.96 25.72
CA GLU A 108 -22.93 18.43 26.44
C GLU A 108 -21.66 18.02 25.71
N THR A 109 -20.59 18.80 25.94
CA THR A 109 -19.25 18.59 25.39
C THR A 109 -18.21 18.64 26.47
N ILE A 110 -17.39 17.62 26.55
CA ILE A 110 -16.13 17.63 27.30
C ILE A 110 -15.03 18.17 26.39
N THR A 111 -14.33 19.20 26.88
CA THR A 111 -13.16 19.77 26.22
C THR A 111 -11.96 19.64 27.14
N PHE A 112 -10.88 19.03 26.63
CA PHE A 112 -9.64 18.99 27.38
C PHE A 112 -8.44 19.21 26.46
N THR A 113 -7.46 19.96 27.00
CA THR A 113 -6.26 20.36 26.31
C THR A 113 -5.06 19.64 26.91
N ILE A 114 -4.19 19.13 26.04
CA ILE A 114 -3.09 18.27 26.44
C ILE A 114 -1.81 18.69 25.69
N LEU A 115 -0.67 18.50 26.32
CA LEU A 115 0.65 18.59 25.66
C LEU A 115 1.09 17.22 25.16
N SER A 116 1.65 17.22 23.96
CA SER A 116 2.19 16.02 23.34
C SER A 116 3.63 16.26 22.89
N GLU A 117 4.49 15.26 23.01
CA GLU A 117 5.84 15.30 22.48
C GLU A 117 5.83 15.06 20.97
N GLY A 118 6.68 15.80 20.25
CA GLY A 118 6.77 15.74 18.79
C GLY A 118 6.20 16.99 18.13
N ASN A 119 5.94 16.88 16.84
CA ASN A 119 5.38 17.95 16.01
C ASN A 119 4.31 17.42 15.05
N VAL A 120 3.40 18.27 14.65
CA VAL A 120 2.38 17.94 13.63
C VAL A 120 2.92 18.28 12.26
N ILE A 121 3.33 17.25 11.48
CA ILE A 121 4.00 17.41 10.19
C ILE A 121 3.26 16.82 9.00
N ASN A 122 2.46 15.77 9.22
CA ASN A 122 1.73 15.06 8.16
C ASN A 122 0.44 14.44 8.72
N VAL A 123 -0.26 13.67 7.89
CA VAL A 123 -1.54 13.03 8.26
C VAL A 123 -1.42 12.10 9.48
N SER A 124 -0.33 11.37 9.63
CA SER A 124 -0.12 10.49 10.78
C SER A 124 0.12 11.24 12.10
N SER A 125 0.32 12.55 12.05
CA SER A 125 0.51 13.39 13.25
C SER A 125 -0.81 13.81 13.91
N VAL A 126 -1.96 13.58 13.25
CA VAL A 126 -3.30 13.81 13.83
C VAL A 126 -3.90 12.47 14.25
N PRO A 127 -4.86 12.46 15.21
CA PRO A 127 -5.51 11.22 15.59
C PRO A 127 -6.39 10.69 14.45
N GLU A 128 -6.26 9.39 14.17
CA GLU A 128 -6.92 8.73 13.06
C GLU A 128 -7.45 7.35 13.46
N GLY A 129 -8.42 6.82 12.70
CA GLY A 129 -8.93 5.47 12.87
C GLY A 129 -9.63 5.23 14.20
N ALA A 130 -10.27 6.25 14.76
CA ALA A 130 -10.91 6.15 16.08
C ALA A 130 -12.10 5.20 16.07
N TYR A 131 -12.21 4.45 17.16
CA TYR A 131 -13.37 3.61 17.45
C TYR A 131 -13.62 3.54 18.96
N ILE A 132 -14.86 3.25 19.34
CA ILE A 132 -15.27 3.10 20.74
C ILE A 132 -15.58 1.64 21.06
N VAL A 133 -15.15 1.23 22.22
CA VAL A 133 -15.53 -0.03 22.86
C VAL A 133 -16.24 0.31 24.17
N ALA A 134 -17.44 -0.17 24.35
CA ALA A 134 -18.19 0.01 25.59
C ALA A 134 -18.48 -1.35 26.24
N THR A 135 -18.80 -1.33 27.52
CA THR A 135 -19.29 -2.51 28.25
C THR A 135 -20.77 -2.36 28.57
N ASP A 136 -21.49 -3.47 28.61
CA ASP A 136 -22.88 -3.49 29.08
C ASP A 136 -22.95 -3.46 30.61
N GLU A 137 -24.17 -3.46 31.15
CA GLU A 137 -24.45 -3.43 32.60
C GLU A 137 -23.86 -4.65 33.36
N ASN A 138 -23.51 -5.71 32.64
CA ASN A 138 -22.90 -6.93 33.20
C ASN A 138 -21.37 -6.92 33.04
N GLY A 139 -20.77 -5.84 32.52
CA GLY A 139 -19.34 -5.73 32.24
C GLY A 139 -18.90 -6.47 30.98
N LYS A 140 -19.83 -6.95 30.13
CA LYS A 140 -19.51 -7.61 28.88
C LYS A 140 -19.16 -6.56 27.81
N MET A 141 -18.02 -6.74 27.15
CA MET A 141 -17.59 -5.91 26.02
C MET A 141 -18.60 -5.99 24.88
N LEU A 142 -19.01 -4.84 24.40
CA LEU A 142 -19.85 -4.69 23.20
C LEU A 142 -18.95 -4.67 21.95
N GLN A 143 -19.54 -4.90 20.79
CA GLN A 143 -18.82 -4.82 19.53
C GLN A 143 -18.27 -3.40 19.33
N PRO A 144 -16.99 -3.26 18.97
CA PRO A 144 -16.39 -1.97 18.65
C PRO A 144 -17.13 -1.24 17.53
N GLN A 145 -17.12 0.09 17.58
CA GLN A 145 -17.81 0.94 16.60
C GLN A 145 -16.91 2.10 16.20
N ASN A 146 -16.75 2.35 14.88
CA ASN A 146 -15.98 3.47 14.39
C ASN A 146 -16.60 4.81 14.82
N ILE A 147 -15.75 5.73 15.27
CA ILE A 147 -16.12 7.12 15.53
C ILE A 147 -15.34 8.02 14.58
N PRO A 148 -16.02 8.86 13.76
CA PRO A 148 -15.30 9.84 12.95
C PRO A 148 -14.66 10.89 13.86
N ILE A 149 -13.38 11.20 13.61
CA ILE A 149 -12.70 12.36 14.21
C ILE A 149 -12.74 13.50 13.23
N GLU A 150 -13.28 14.65 13.66
CA GLU A 150 -13.19 15.88 12.90
C GLU A 150 -11.87 16.60 13.27
N ILE A 151 -11.01 16.78 12.28
CA ILE A 151 -9.76 17.52 12.46
C ILE A 151 -10.02 19.01 12.20
N GLY A 152 -9.80 19.82 13.22
CA GLY A 152 -9.95 21.27 13.12
C GLY A 152 -8.98 21.88 12.09
N LEU A 153 -9.38 22.98 11.49
CA LEU A 153 -8.59 23.70 10.50
C LEU A 153 -7.24 24.14 11.08
N PHE A 154 -6.18 23.88 10.35
CA PHE A 154 -4.84 24.37 10.68
C PHE A 154 -4.75 25.86 10.40
N THR A 155 -4.44 26.64 11.44
CA THR A 155 -4.26 28.09 11.29
C THR A 155 -2.78 28.44 11.21
N PRO A 156 -2.39 29.53 10.51
CA PRO A 156 -1.01 29.97 10.46
C PRO A 156 -0.35 30.10 11.85
N ASN A 157 -1.05 30.64 12.82
CA ASN A 157 -0.52 30.85 14.18
C ASN A 157 -0.25 29.52 14.93
N ALA A 158 -1.04 28.49 14.68
CA ALA A 158 -0.80 27.17 15.27
C ALA A 158 0.36 26.42 14.59
N GLN A 159 0.57 26.67 13.31
CA GLN A 159 1.53 25.96 12.47
C GLN A 159 2.91 26.62 12.35
N TRP A 160 2.99 27.95 12.48
CA TRP A 160 4.18 28.74 12.12
C TRP A 160 5.22 28.94 13.20
N VAL A 161 5.11 28.28 14.31
CA VAL A 161 6.21 28.22 15.29
C VAL A 161 7.33 27.29 14.81
N ARG A 162 7.14 26.62 13.67
CA ARG A 162 8.12 25.81 12.96
C ARG A 162 9.20 26.70 12.33
N SER A 163 10.36 26.10 12.01
CA SER A 163 11.45 26.80 11.31
C SER A 163 10.94 27.46 10.02
N LYS A 164 11.56 28.55 9.59
CA LYS A 164 11.20 29.30 8.37
C LYS A 164 11.12 28.44 7.09
N ASN A 165 11.70 27.23 7.13
CA ASN A 165 11.73 26.28 6.00
C ASN A 165 10.77 25.10 6.17
N SER A 166 9.87 25.12 7.15
CA SER A 166 8.91 24.03 7.34
C SER A 166 7.79 24.12 6.30
N PHE A 167 7.46 22.98 5.72
CA PHE A 167 6.28 22.86 4.86
C PHE A 167 5.00 23.02 5.72
N PRO A 168 3.92 23.58 5.17
CA PRO A 168 2.61 23.55 5.82
C PRO A 168 2.16 22.08 5.98
N TYR A 169 1.24 21.85 6.92
CA TYR A 169 0.62 20.53 7.05
C TYR A 169 0.11 20.04 5.69
N ALA A 170 0.65 18.90 5.26
CA ALA A 170 0.37 18.33 3.95
C ALA A 170 -0.81 17.36 4.05
N GLY A 171 -2.02 17.89 4.03
CA GLY A 171 -3.26 17.13 3.87
C GLY A 171 -3.65 16.96 2.40
N GLY A 172 -4.74 16.21 2.15
CA GLY A 172 -5.21 15.94 0.78
C GLY A 172 -5.39 17.18 -0.11
N ASN A 173 -5.91 18.28 0.44
CA ASN A 173 -6.08 19.54 -0.28
C ASN A 173 -4.73 20.18 -0.68
N TYR A 174 -3.68 19.99 0.11
CA TYR A 174 -2.36 20.48 -0.24
C TYR A 174 -1.83 19.75 -1.47
N PHE A 175 -1.85 18.42 -1.45
CA PHE A 175 -1.38 17.61 -2.58
C PHE A 175 -2.25 17.82 -3.83
N TYR A 176 -3.56 17.93 -3.68
CA TYR A 176 -4.45 18.24 -4.81
C TYR A 176 -4.05 19.53 -5.51
N LYS A 177 -3.81 20.60 -4.74
CA LYS A 177 -3.36 21.89 -5.29
C LYS A 177 -1.98 21.84 -5.92
N GLN A 178 -1.04 21.05 -5.33
CA GLN A 178 0.28 20.86 -5.90
C GLN A 178 0.22 20.14 -7.26
N ASN A 179 -0.77 19.28 -7.44
CA ASN A 179 -0.94 18.50 -8.67
C ASN A 179 -1.81 19.23 -9.72
N ASP A 180 -2.36 20.39 -9.41
CA ASP A 180 -3.25 21.14 -10.33
C ASP A 180 -2.54 21.55 -11.63
N ASP A 181 -1.23 21.82 -11.57
CA ASP A 181 -0.42 22.10 -12.74
C ASP A 181 -0.22 20.90 -13.68
N PHE A 182 -0.32 19.66 -13.17
CA PHE A 182 -0.23 18.43 -13.98
C PHE A 182 -1.50 18.16 -14.78
N SER A 183 -2.60 18.82 -14.48
CA SER A 183 -3.85 18.71 -15.24
C SER A 183 -3.84 19.52 -16.54
N LYS A 184 -2.83 20.37 -16.75
CA LYS A 184 -2.71 21.18 -17.97
C LYS A 184 -2.32 20.30 -19.15
N PRO A 185 -3.01 20.41 -20.30
CA PRO A 185 -2.63 19.69 -21.50
C PRO A 185 -1.19 20.03 -21.89
N VAL A 186 -0.39 19.00 -22.12
CA VAL A 186 0.96 19.13 -22.68
C VAL A 186 0.86 18.81 -24.16
N ASP A 187 1.48 19.61 -25.01
CA ASP A 187 1.65 19.26 -26.44
C ASP A 187 2.53 18.01 -26.53
N CYS A 188 1.90 16.87 -26.78
CA CYS A 188 2.60 15.60 -26.99
C CYS A 188 2.92 15.44 -28.48
N ASP A 189 4.20 15.32 -28.82
CA ASP A 189 4.64 14.76 -30.11
C ASP A 189 4.53 13.22 -30.03
N MET A 190 4.21 12.58 -31.15
CA MET A 190 4.19 11.12 -31.26
C MET A 190 5.51 10.47 -30.83
N LEU A 191 6.63 11.18 -30.95
CA LEU A 191 7.95 10.72 -30.51
C LEU A 191 8.29 11.10 -29.05
N SER A 192 7.32 11.62 -28.29
CA SER A 192 7.46 11.83 -26.85
C SER A 192 7.44 10.48 -26.12
N LEU A 193 8.48 9.68 -26.31
CA LEU A 193 8.65 8.37 -25.70
C LEU A 193 9.27 8.50 -24.31
N PHE A 194 8.74 7.75 -23.35
CA PHE A 194 9.29 7.70 -21.99
C PHE A 194 9.35 6.23 -21.50
N PRO A 195 10.53 5.75 -21.06
CA PRO A 195 11.85 6.42 -21.07
C PRO A 195 12.30 6.78 -22.49
N ALA A 196 12.99 7.92 -22.61
CA ALA A 196 13.47 8.37 -23.92
C ALA A 196 14.55 7.40 -24.47
N PRO A 197 14.39 6.86 -25.69
CA PRO A 197 15.44 6.05 -26.30
C PRO A 197 16.74 6.82 -26.52
N LYS A 198 17.88 6.12 -26.54
CA LYS A 198 19.20 6.72 -26.78
C LYS A 198 19.27 7.45 -28.11
N LYS A 199 18.65 6.92 -29.14
CA LYS A 199 18.67 7.51 -30.48
C LYS A 199 17.35 7.25 -31.21
N VAL A 200 16.78 8.31 -31.80
CA VAL A 200 15.62 8.25 -32.69
C VAL A 200 15.94 9.01 -33.97
N GLU A 201 16.00 8.32 -35.09
CA GLU A 201 16.29 8.90 -36.40
C GLU A 201 15.07 8.77 -37.34
N LYS A 202 14.58 9.89 -37.89
CA LYS A 202 13.59 9.88 -38.97
C LYS A 202 14.32 9.56 -40.28
N THR A 203 13.93 8.48 -40.93
CA THR A 203 14.58 8.00 -42.17
C THR A 203 13.88 8.50 -43.43
N GLY A 204 12.87 9.36 -43.28
CA GLY A 204 12.07 9.94 -44.34
C GLY A 204 10.92 9.04 -44.81
N GLY A 205 9.81 9.68 -45.15
CA GLY A 205 8.54 9.01 -45.47
C GLY A 205 7.74 8.56 -44.24
N VAL A 206 6.59 7.96 -44.54
CA VAL A 206 5.64 7.45 -43.53
C VAL A 206 5.24 6.03 -43.85
N SER A 207 4.89 5.28 -42.81
CA SER A 207 4.29 3.95 -42.90
C SER A 207 2.83 4.03 -42.46
N SER A 208 1.98 3.20 -43.06
CA SER A 208 0.61 3.00 -42.58
C SER A 208 0.63 1.92 -41.52
N PHE A 209 -0.06 2.16 -40.42
CA PHE A 209 -0.33 1.14 -39.41
C PHE A 209 -1.77 0.67 -39.55
N SER A 210 -1.96 -0.61 -39.82
CA SER A 210 -3.28 -1.25 -39.85
C SER A 210 -3.49 -2.03 -38.56
N GLN A 211 -4.73 -2.05 -38.06
CA GLN A 211 -5.10 -2.92 -36.93
C GLN A 211 -5.08 -4.41 -37.27
N LYS A 212 -4.90 -4.76 -38.57
CA LYS A 212 -4.60 -6.13 -38.97
C LYS A 212 -3.09 -6.30 -39.09
N VAL A 213 -2.53 -7.08 -38.18
CA VAL A 213 -1.09 -7.23 -37.98
C VAL A 213 -0.67 -8.67 -38.24
N CYS A 214 0.32 -8.86 -39.10
CA CYS A 214 1.08 -10.11 -39.17
C CYS A 214 2.24 -10.04 -38.17
N LEU A 215 2.33 -11.01 -37.25
CA LEU A 215 3.42 -11.10 -36.28
C LEU A 215 4.32 -12.26 -36.62
N LYS A 216 5.58 -11.98 -37.00
CA LYS A 216 6.65 -12.96 -37.28
C LYS A 216 7.73 -12.85 -36.21
N PHE A 217 8.30 -13.97 -35.82
CA PHE A 217 9.34 -13.98 -34.79
C PHE A 217 10.28 -15.15 -34.92
N ASP A 218 11.51 -14.97 -34.49
CA ASP A 218 12.47 -16.05 -34.31
C ASP A 218 12.07 -16.86 -33.04
N ASP A 219 12.22 -18.18 -33.08
CA ASP A 219 11.77 -19.09 -32.02
C ASP A 219 12.30 -18.74 -30.63
N THR A 220 13.47 -18.11 -30.59
CA THR A 220 14.08 -17.62 -29.32
C THR A 220 13.26 -16.54 -28.62
N PHE A 221 12.33 -15.87 -29.30
CA PHE A 221 11.50 -14.77 -28.80
C PHE A 221 10.02 -15.13 -28.71
N LYS A 222 9.72 -16.42 -28.65
CA LYS A 222 8.34 -16.91 -28.66
C LYS A 222 7.51 -16.38 -27.47
N GLU A 223 8.09 -16.31 -26.26
CA GLU A 223 7.39 -15.85 -25.08
C GLU A 223 7.05 -14.35 -25.20
N GLU A 224 7.99 -13.53 -25.64
CA GLU A 224 7.81 -12.09 -25.85
C GLU A 224 6.82 -11.81 -27.00
N ALA A 225 6.86 -12.62 -28.06
CA ALA A 225 5.93 -12.52 -29.19
C ALA A 225 4.48 -12.81 -28.74
N LEU A 226 4.27 -13.84 -27.92
CA LEU A 226 2.95 -14.16 -27.37
C LEU A 226 2.43 -13.05 -26.44
N LEU A 227 3.31 -12.48 -25.62
CA LEU A 227 2.96 -11.36 -24.77
C LEU A 227 2.62 -10.11 -25.61
N LEU A 228 3.45 -9.76 -26.59
CA LEU A 228 3.17 -8.66 -27.52
C LEU A 228 1.84 -8.85 -28.26
N LYS A 229 1.54 -10.06 -28.73
CA LYS A 229 0.26 -10.40 -29.37
C LYS A 229 -0.91 -10.09 -28.44
N SER A 230 -0.82 -10.50 -27.16
CA SER A 230 -1.84 -10.22 -26.14
C SER A 230 -2.00 -8.73 -25.91
N GLN A 231 -0.89 -7.98 -25.79
CA GLN A 231 -0.89 -6.54 -25.57
C GLN A 231 -1.46 -5.75 -26.77
N LEU A 232 -1.05 -6.09 -28.00
CA LEU A 232 -1.62 -5.48 -29.22
C LEU A 232 -3.13 -5.71 -29.31
N THR A 233 -3.60 -6.90 -28.94
CA THR A 233 -5.04 -7.22 -28.97
C THR A 233 -5.82 -6.49 -27.88
N SER A 234 -5.31 -6.46 -26.65
CA SER A 234 -6.03 -5.90 -25.50
C SER A 234 -5.97 -4.37 -25.44
N LEU A 235 -4.81 -3.77 -25.73
CA LEU A 235 -4.58 -2.34 -25.60
C LEU A 235 -4.95 -1.58 -26.89
N LEU A 236 -4.51 -2.09 -28.06
CA LEU A 236 -4.66 -1.40 -29.35
C LEU A 236 -5.74 -2.03 -30.25
N ARG A 237 -6.47 -3.03 -29.76
CA ARG A 237 -7.57 -3.71 -30.48
C ARG A 237 -7.14 -4.30 -31.81
N CYS A 238 -5.88 -4.68 -31.96
CA CYS A 238 -5.36 -5.27 -33.17
C CYS A 238 -5.84 -6.71 -33.34
N SER A 239 -6.14 -7.10 -34.59
CA SER A 239 -6.27 -8.50 -34.99
C SER A 239 -4.88 -9.01 -35.44
N VAL A 240 -4.32 -9.96 -34.67
CA VAL A 240 -2.95 -10.45 -34.89
C VAL A 240 -2.97 -11.87 -35.43
N SER A 241 -2.40 -12.07 -36.62
CA SER A 241 -2.26 -13.37 -37.33
C SER A 241 -0.80 -13.66 -37.64
N ASP A 242 -0.55 -14.83 -38.20
CA ASP A 242 0.73 -15.24 -38.79
C ASP A 242 0.72 -15.16 -40.34
N GLU A 243 -0.45 -14.84 -40.91
CA GLU A 243 -0.59 -14.61 -42.35
C GLU A 243 -0.15 -13.18 -42.72
N ASP A 244 0.28 -13.00 -43.98
CA ASP A 244 0.72 -11.69 -44.48
C ASP A 244 -0.44 -10.69 -44.48
N GLU A 245 -0.26 -9.60 -43.75
CA GLU A 245 -1.18 -8.50 -43.58
C GLU A 245 -0.55 -7.16 -44.02
N GLN A 246 -1.34 -6.09 -43.98
CA GLN A 246 -0.86 -4.73 -44.35
C GLN A 246 0.26 -4.21 -43.47
N THR A 247 0.21 -4.54 -42.16
CA THR A 247 1.26 -4.23 -41.20
C THR A 247 1.97 -5.51 -40.78
N ILE A 248 3.29 -5.52 -40.88
CA ILE A 248 4.11 -6.67 -40.48
C ILE A 248 4.99 -6.23 -39.30
N ILE A 249 4.91 -6.95 -38.19
CA ILE A 249 5.81 -6.81 -37.03
C ILE A 249 6.72 -8.05 -37.01
N GLU A 250 8.03 -7.83 -36.95
CA GLU A 250 9.02 -8.90 -36.95
C GLU A 250 9.93 -8.78 -35.72
N LEU A 251 10.05 -9.86 -34.93
CA LEU A 251 11.03 -9.98 -33.85
C LEU A 251 12.19 -10.82 -34.33
N LYS A 252 13.38 -10.23 -34.44
CA LYS A 252 14.56 -10.86 -35.01
C LYS A 252 15.75 -10.85 -34.06
N LYS A 253 16.41 -11.97 -33.97
CA LYS A 253 17.69 -12.07 -33.29
C LYS A 253 18.77 -11.36 -34.11
N MET A 254 19.65 -10.63 -33.41
CA MET A 254 20.84 -10.04 -33.98
C MET A 254 22.08 -10.60 -33.28
N GLU A 255 23.16 -10.81 -34.03
CA GLU A 255 24.43 -11.31 -33.53
C GLU A 255 25.52 -10.32 -33.88
N VAL A 256 25.47 -9.14 -33.27
CA VAL A 256 26.48 -8.08 -33.50
C VAL A 256 27.01 -7.56 -32.18
N PRO A 257 28.30 -7.16 -32.11
CA PRO A 257 28.81 -6.40 -31.01
C PRO A 257 27.99 -5.13 -30.87
N VAL A 258 27.45 -4.89 -29.66
CA VAL A 258 26.63 -3.71 -29.36
C VAL A 258 27.39 -2.69 -28.54
N PRO A 259 27.19 -1.38 -28.76
CA PRO A 259 27.87 -0.33 -28.04
C PRO A 259 27.20 -0.11 -26.67
N SER A 260 27.10 -1.16 -25.84
CA SER A 260 26.46 -1.14 -24.55
C SER A 260 27.19 -2.05 -23.57
N GLN A 261 27.31 -1.61 -22.32
CA GLN A 261 27.77 -2.46 -21.22
C GLN A 261 26.70 -3.50 -20.79
N TYR A 262 25.45 -3.35 -21.28
CA TYR A 262 24.32 -4.27 -21.04
C TYR A 262 23.80 -4.81 -22.37
N PRO A 263 24.55 -5.69 -23.05
CA PRO A 263 24.24 -6.17 -24.40
C PRO A 263 22.92 -6.94 -24.49
N ASP A 264 22.52 -7.59 -23.40
CA ASP A 264 21.30 -8.38 -23.35
C ASP A 264 20.03 -7.50 -23.38
N GLU A 265 20.13 -6.23 -23.00
CA GLU A 265 19.02 -5.29 -23.05
C GLU A 265 19.08 -4.31 -24.23
N TYR A 266 20.11 -4.41 -25.08
CA TYR A 266 20.20 -3.60 -26.30
C TYR A 266 19.18 -4.02 -27.33
N TYR A 267 18.56 -3.05 -28.00
CA TYR A 267 17.65 -3.30 -29.12
C TYR A 267 17.67 -2.21 -30.17
N GLU A 268 17.17 -2.57 -31.36
CA GLU A 268 16.88 -1.66 -32.47
C GLU A 268 15.44 -1.85 -32.94
N ILE A 269 14.79 -0.74 -33.34
CA ILE A 269 13.51 -0.76 -34.04
C ILE A 269 13.68 -0.05 -35.38
N VAL A 270 13.34 -0.73 -36.47
CA VAL A 270 13.32 -0.16 -37.82
C VAL A 270 11.90 -0.18 -38.37
N ILE A 271 11.36 1.00 -38.68
CA ILE A 271 10.03 1.18 -39.26
C ILE A 271 10.21 1.69 -40.68
N LYS A 272 9.76 0.90 -41.64
CA LYS A 272 9.83 1.26 -43.09
C LYS A 272 8.86 0.41 -43.89
N ASN A 273 8.11 1.06 -44.81
CA ASN A 273 7.21 0.39 -45.75
C ASN A 273 6.21 -0.56 -45.05
N ASN A 274 5.55 -0.09 -43.97
CA ASN A 274 4.58 -0.83 -43.14
C ASN A 274 5.16 -2.08 -42.45
N ARG A 275 6.48 -2.20 -42.42
CA ARG A 275 7.20 -3.24 -41.68
C ARG A 275 7.89 -2.62 -40.48
N LEU A 276 7.63 -3.21 -39.33
CA LEU A 276 8.18 -2.82 -38.02
C LEU A 276 9.08 -3.96 -37.54
N THR A 277 10.38 -3.80 -37.71
CA THR A 277 11.36 -4.85 -37.38
C THR A 277 12.04 -4.49 -36.06
N LEU A 278 11.82 -5.31 -35.03
CA LEU A 278 12.46 -5.24 -33.73
C LEU A 278 13.61 -6.24 -33.70
N LYS A 279 14.78 -5.78 -33.26
CA LYS A 279 15.99 -6.60 -33.24
C LYS A 279 16.67 -6.50 -31.89
N ALA A 280 17.11 -7.61 -31.32
CA ALA A 280 17.90 -7.66 -30.10
C ALA A 280 18.80 -8.89 -30.05
N ASN A 281 19.81 -8.89 -29.20
CA ASN A 281 20.65 -10.05 -28.93
C ASN A 281 19.98 -11.06 -28.00
N ASP A 282 19.12 -10.58 -27.10
CA ASP A 282 18.48 -11.40 -26.06
C ASP A 282 16.98 -11.07 -25.91
N ALA A 283 16.28 -11.95 -25.23
CA ALA A 283 14.86 -11.84 -24.95
C ALA A 283 14.51 -10.55 -24.16
N HIS A 284 15.37 -10.11 -23.24
CA HIS A 284 15.15 -8.87 -22.49
C HIS A 284 15.20 -7.64 -23.39
N GLY A 285 16.16 -7.59 -24.34
CA GLY A 285 16.23 -6.51 -25.32
C GLY A 285 15.00 -6.47 -26.24
N ILE A 286 14.54 -7.63 -26.74
CA ILE A 286 13.31 -7.73 -27.55
C ILE A 286 12.07 -7.31 -26.75
N PHE A 287 11.99 -7.68 -25.46
CA PHE A 287 10.92 -7.23 -24.57
C PHE A 287 10.90 -5.70 -24.47
N ASN A 288 12.04 -5.07 -24.19
CA ASN A 288 12.17 -3.61 -24.12
C ASN A 288 11.81 -2.92 -25.44
N ALA A 289 12.16 -3.53 -26.58
CA ALA A 289 11.74 -3.06 -27.90
C ALA A 289 10.21 -3.10 -28.07
N CYS A 290 9.57 -4.18 -27.60
CA CYS A 290 8.11 -4.30 -27.62
C CYS A 290 7.44 -3.20 -26.80
N GLN A 291 7.95 -2.88 -25.61
CA GLN A 291 7.40 -1.79 -24.80
C GLN A 291 7.55 -0.41 -25.49
N THR A 292 8.70 -0.15 -26.13
CA THR A 292 8.88 1.07 -26.93
C THR A 292 7.93 1.13 -28.13
N LEU A 293 7.73 0.01 -28.82
CA LEU A 293 6.77 -0.05 -29.91
C LEU A 293 5.34 0.22 -29.44
N LEU A 294 4.91 -0.36 -28.31
CA LEU A 294 3.58 -0.13 -27.74
C LEU A 294 3.38 1.34 -27.38
N ALA A 295 4.37 1.97 -26.74
CA ALA A 295 4.31 3.40 -26.42
C ALA A 295 4.23 4.28 -27.67
N LEU A 296 4.96 3.93 -28.73
CA LEU A 296 4.92 4.63 -30.01
C LEU A 296 3.54 4.52 -30.68
N LEU A 297 2.95 3.33 -30.69
CA LEU A 297 1.63 3.08 -31.29
C LEU A 297 0.51 3.74 -30.48
N ASP A 298 0.61 3.77 -29.15
CA ASP A 298 -0.31 4.48 -28.27
C ASP A 298 -0.26 6.00 -28.54
N ASN A 299 0.94 6.57 -28.60
CA ASN A 299 1.12 7.99 -28.96
C ASN A 299 0.60 8.32 -30.37
N MET A 300 0.74 7.40 -31.32
CA MET A 300 0.19 7.54 -32.67
C MET A 300 -1.35 7.60 -32.64
N GLU A 301 -2.00 6.76 -31.85
CA GLU A 301 -3.46 6.78 -31.68
C GLU A 301 -3.92 8.07 -31.00
N LEU A 302 -3.25 8.48 -29.92
CA LEU A 302 -3.57 9.72 -29.17
C LEU A 302 -3.42 10.99 -30.01
N THR A 303 -2.35 11.06 -30.83
CA THR A 303 -2.06 12.26 -31.64
C THR A 303 -2.72 12.23 -33.01
N SER A 304 -3.27 11.08 -33.42
CA SER A 304 -3.77 10.84 -34.81
C SER A 304 -2.72 11.16 -35.87
N ALA A 305 -1.46 11.11 -35.54
CA ALA A 305 -0.34 11.41 -36.44
C ALA A 305 0.06 10.17 -37.26
N PRO A 306 0.50 10.33 -38.54
CA PRO A 306 0.99 9.21 -39.34
C PRO A 306 2.30 8.68 -38.73
N LEU A 307 2.48 7.36 -38.76
CA LEU A 307 3.69 6.69 -38.29
C LEU A 307 4.90 7.01 -39.19
N PRO A 308 5.90 7.79 -38.77
CA PRO A 308 7.05 8.06 -39.61
C PRO A 308 7.94 6.83 -39.78
N ASN A 309 8.69 6.78 -40.84
CA ASN A 309 9.76 5.81 -40.97
C ASN A 309 10.89 6.19 -39.99
N LEU A 310 11.29 5.25 -39.12
CA LEU A 310 12.19 5.47 -37.98
C LEU A 310 13.29 4.41 -37.91
N HIS A 311 14.41 4.82 -37.36
CA HIS A 311 15.39 3.94 -36.75
C HIS A 311 15.58 4.36 -35.29
N ILE A 312 15.24 3.47 -34.36
CA ILE A 312 15.40 3.68 -32.94
C ILE A 312 16.47 2.71 -32.43
N THR A 313 17.38 3.22 -31.61
CA THR A 313 18.37 2.41 -30.90
C THR A 313 18.31 2.77 -29.43
N ASP A 314 18.26 1.76 -28.56
CA ASP A 314 18.19 1.99 -27.14
C ASP A 314 18.85 0.87 -26.31
N TYR A 315 19.28 1.25 -25.11
CA TYR A 315 19.86 0.38 -24.09
C TYR A 315 19.88 1.12 -22.74
N PRO A 316 19.88 0.42 -21.59
CA PRO A 316 19.87 1.09 -20.30
C PRO A 316 21.24 1.68 -19.92
N ASP A 317 21.20 2.72 -19.07
CA ASP A 317 22.41 3.28 -18.41
C ASP A 317 22.75 2.54 -17.11
N MET A 318 21.75 1.85 -16.50
CA MET A 318 21.88 1.20 -15.21
C MET A 318 21.36 -0.25 -15.31
N GLU A 319 22.11 -1.17 -14.72
CA GLU A 319 21.70 -2.57 -14.59
C GLU A 319 20.47 -2.72 -13.70
N HIS A 320 20.47 -2.05 -12.54
CA HIS A 320 19.38 -2.11 -11.57
C HIS A 320 18.42 -0.92 -11.73
N ARG A 321 17.21 -1.19 -12.16
CA ARG A 321 16.13 -0.21 -12.30
C ARG A 321 14.90 -0.72 -11.56
N GLY A 322 14.83 -0.43 -10.26
CA GLY A 322 13.83 -1.00 -9.38
C GLY A 322 13.08 0.02 -8.54
N ILE A 323 11.98 -0.44 -8.00
CA ILE A 323 11.29 0.22 -6.89
C ILE A 323 11.12 -0.77 -5.74
N MET A 324 11.03 -0.24 -4.52
CA MET A 324 10.61 -0.98 -3.35
C MET A 324 9.15 -0.65 -3.04
N LEU A 325 8.37 -1.66 -2.72
CA LEU A 325 6.98 -1.56 -2.27
C LEU A 325 6.85 -2.17 -0.89
N ASP A 326 6.47 -1.35 0.08
CA ASP A 326 6.12 -1.79 1.43
C ASP A 326 4.67 -2.30 1.44
N VAL A 327 4.51 -3.61 1.53
CA VAL A 327 3.21 -4.28 1.66
C VAL A 327 2.91 -4.66 3.12
N ALA A 328 3.89 -4.54 4.01
CA ALA A 328 3.73 -4.84 5.43
C ALA A 328 2.84 -3.81 6.12
N ARG A 329 3.14 -2.50 5.96
CA ARG A 329 2.35 -1.43 6.59
C ARG A 329 0.96 -1.31 5.97
N ASN A 330 0.87 -1.40 4.66
CA ASN A 330 -0.40 -1.41 3.93
C ASN A 330 -0.37 -2.49 2.85
N PHE A 331 -1.26 -3.47 2.98
CA PHE A 331 -1.30 -4.61 2.07
C PHE A 331 -1.74 -4.20 0.67
N THR A 332 -0.95 -4.56 -0.32
CA THR A 332 -1.31 -4.41 -1.74
C THR A 332 -1.90 -5.72 -2.24
N LYS A 333 -3.15 -5.71 -2.68
CA LYS A 333 -3.81 -6.91 -3.21
C LYS A 333 -3.09 -7.42 -4.46
N LYS A 334 -3.06 -8.75 -4.65
CA LYS A 334 -2.41 -9.39 -5.81
C LYS A 334 -2.80 -8.73 -7.14
N ALA A 335 -4.09 -8.45 -7.35
CA ALA A 335 -4.55 -7.82 -8.60
C ALA A 335 -3.91 -6.45 -8.87
N ASP A 336 -3.69 -5.65 -7.82
CA ASP A 336 -3.08 -4.33 -7.95
C ASP A 336 -1.56 -4.44 -8.08
N LEU A 337 -0.94 -5.44 -7.43
CA LEU A 337 0.48 -5.74 -7.59
C LEU A 337 0.79 -6.18 -9.04
N LEU A 338 -0.06 -7.00 -9.66
CA LEU A 338 0.11 -7.39 -11.07
C LEU A 338 0.00 -6.17 -12.01
N LYS A 339 -0.91 -5.22 -11.74
CA LYS A 339 -0.97 -3.94 -12.49
C LYS A 339 0.31 -3.11 -12.32
N LEU A 340 0.86 -3.07 -11.09
CA LEU A 340 2.13 -2.38 -10.85
C LEU A 340 3.25 -3.02 -11.66
N ILE A 341 3.31 -4.35 -11.72
CA ILE A 341 4.29 -5.08 -12.56
C ILE A 341 4.12 -4.71 -14.04
N ASP A 342 2.89 -4.59 -14.56
CA ASP A 342 2.65 -4.10 -15.92
C ASP A 342 3.19 -2.68 -16.13
N ILE A 343 2.94 -1.77 -15.20
CA ILE A 343 3.44 -0.39 -15.25
C ILE A 343 4.97 -0.37 -15.24
N LEU A 344 5.59 -1.11 -14.33
CA LEU A 344 7.05 -1.18 -14.22
C LEU A 344 7.67 -1.70 -15.51
N SER A 345 7.09 -2.76 -16.09
CA SER A 345 7.57 -3.34 -17.34
C SER A 345 7.45 -2.37 -18.51
N PHE A 346 6.34 -1.62 -18.58
CA PHE A 346 6.14 -0.60 -19.62
C PHE A 346 7.23 0.47 -19.58
N TYR A 347 7.66 0.87 -18.37
CA TYR A 347 8.76 1.80 -18.16
C TYR A 347 10.16 1.15 -18.12
N LYS A 348 10.27 -0.12 -18.55
CA LYS A 348 11.53 -0.88 -18.62
C LYS A 348 12.27 -1.00 -17.28
N MET A 349 11.53 -0.96 -16.18
CA MET A 349 12.05 -1.32 -14.87
C MET A 349 12.23 -2.84 -14.82
N ASN A 350 13.27 -3.33 -14.12
CA ASN A 350 13.60 -4.75 -14.10
C ASN A 350 13.65 -5.36 -12.71
N VAL A 351 13.33 -4.58 -11.66
CA VAL A 351 13.33 -5.06 -10.28
C VAL A 351 12.11 -4.52 -9.53
N LEU A 352 11.41 -5.41 -8.84
CA LEU A 352 10.43 -5.06 -7.82
C LEU A 352 10.87 -5.67 -6.49
N HIS A 353 11.23 -4.82 -5.54
CA HIS A 353 11.60 -5.18 -4.20
C HIS A 353 10.36 -5.14 -3.31
N LEU A 354 9.96 -6.27 -2.74
CA LEU A 354 8.78 -6.42 -1.89
C LEU A 354 9.21 -6.52 -0.42
N HIS A 355 8.90 -5.51 0.36
CA HIS A 355 9.05 -5.51 1.80
C HIS A 355 7.86 -6.25 2.43
N LEU A 356 8.06 -7.54 2.74
CA LEU A 356 6.99 -8.50 3.06
C LEU A 356 6.68 -8.62 4.55
N SER A 357 7.57 -8.17 5.42
CA SER A 357 7.38 -8.24 6.87
C SER A 357 7.93 -7.02 7.57
N ASP A 358 7.26 -6.60 8.64
CA ASP A 358 7.70 -5.54 9.54
C ASP A 358 7.00 -5.69 10.91
N ASP A 359 7.12 -4.68 11.77
CA ASP A 359 6.47 -4.65 13.10
C ASP A 359 4.95 -4.77 13.00
N GLU A 360 4.35 -4.25 11.94
CA GLU A 360 2.91 -4.11 11.78
C GLU A 360 2.26 -5.26 11.00
N ALA A 361 3.01 -6.07 10.26
CA ALA A 361 2.46 -7.26 9.63
C ALA A 361 3.50 -8.21 9.02
N TRP A 362 3.04 -9.44 8.76
CA TRP A 362 3.67 -10.46 7.93
C TRP A 362 2.79 -10.79 6.73
N ARG A 363 3.31 -10.77 5.49
CA ARG A 363 2.49 -10.77 4.27
C ARG A 363 2.67 -11.96 3.34
N VAL A 364 3.40 -13.00 3.73
CA VAL A 364 3.62 -14.18 2.88
C VAL A 364 3.40 -15.46 3.65
N GLU A 365 2.68 -16.42 3.05
CA GLU A 365 2.44 -17.73 3.63
C GLU A 365 3.73 -18.55 3.70
N ILE A 366 4.04 -19.08 4.88
CA ILE A 366 5.11 -20.05 5.11
C ILE A 366 4.46 -21.35 5.56
N PRO A 367 4.54 -22.44 4.77
CA PRO A 367 3.95 -23.73 5.16
C PRO A 367 4.50 -24.24 6.49
N GLY A 368 3.62 -24.62 7.41
CA GLY A 368 3.96 -25.08 8.76
C GLY A 368 4.09 -23.98 9.82
N LEU A 369 3.95 -22.71 9.42
CA LEU A 369 3.94 -21.53 10.29
C LEU A 369 2.68 -20.70 10.05
N GLU A 370 1.51 -21.32 10.22
CA GLU A 370 0.21 -20.73 9.90
C GLU A 370 -0.06 -19.46 10.70
N GLU A 371 0.46 -19.37 11.94
CA GLU A 371 0.29 -18.22 12.82
C GLU A 371 0.87 -16.92 12.22
N LEU A 372 1.88 -17.01 11.34
CA LEU A 372 2.42 -15.85 10.62
C LEU A 372 1.35 -15.17 9.74
N THR A 373 0.41 -15.94 9.19
CA THR A 373 -0.66 -15.41 8.35
C THR A 373 -2.02 -15.37 9.06
N GLU A 374 -2.30 -16.28 10.00
CA GLU A 374 -3.56 -16.27 10.75
C GLU A 374 -3.64 -15.09 11.73
N ILE A 375 -2.51 -14.68 12.29
CA ILE A 375 -2.43 -13.65 13.33
C ILE A 375 -1.73 -12.40 12.79
N ALA A 376 -0.48 -12.55 12.33
CA ALA A 376 0.36 -11.41 11.99
C ALA A 376 0.04 -10.76 10.62
N SER A 377 -0.87 -11.30 9.84
CA SER A 377 -1.37 -10.64 8.64
C SER A 377 -2.60 -9.75 8.87
N ARG A 378 -3.07 -9.66 10.11
CA ARG A 378 -4.31 -8.97 10.46
C ARG A 378 -4.09 -7.98 11.61
N ARG A 379 -4.73 -6.84 11.54
CA ARG A 379 -4.75 -5.82 12.59
C ARG A 379 -6.18 -5.51 13.01
N GLY A 380 -6.40 -5.39 14.31
CA GLY A 380 -7.72 -5.10 14.85
C GLY A 380 -7.71 -4.91 16.35
N HIS A 381 -8.88 -4.76 16.93
CA HIS A 381 -9.00 -4.62 18.38
C HIS A 381 -8.64 -5.91 19.09
N THR A 382 -7.61 -5.86 19.89
CA THR A 382 -7.14 -6.96 20.74
C THR A 382 -6.51 -6.40 22.00
N THR A 383 -6.43 -7.17 23.07
CA THR A 383 -5.79 -6.82 24.33
C THR A 383 -4.49 -7.60 24.57
N ASP A 384 -4.26 -8.67 23.81
CA ASP A 384 -3.17 -9.63 24.04
C ASP A 384 -2.44 -10.08 22.75
N GLU A 385 -2.90 -9.65 21.59
CA GLU A 385 -2.37 -9.99 20.27
C GLU A 385 -2.31 -11.49 19.98
N GLN A 386 -3.22 -12.28 20.57
CA GLN A 386 -3.28 -13.71 20.31
C GLN A 386 -4.08 -14.07 19.03
N THR A 387 -4.88 -13.14 18.50
CA THR A 387 -5.74 -13.36 17.33
C THR A 387 -5.46 -12.42 16.18
N CYS A 388 -4.92 -11.24 16.45
CA CYS A 388 -4.49 -10.24 15.49
C CYS A 388 -3.52 -9.26 16.17
N LEU A 389 -2.81 -8.45 15.40
CA LEU A 389 -1.96 -7.38 15.90
C LEU A 389 -2.77 -6.13 16.26
N TYR A 390 -2.18 -5.23 17.04
CA TYR A 390 -2.78 -3.93 17.32
C TYR A 390 -3.09 -3.12 16.05
N PRO A 391 -4.15 -2.30 16.07
CA PRO A 391 -4.41 -1.35 14.99
C PRO A 391 -3.22 -0.42 14.76
N ALA A 392 -2.92 -0.14 13.49
CA ALA A 392 -1.93 0.83 13.07
C ALA A 392 -2.42 1.52 11.79
N TYR A 393 -1.91 2.73 11.51
CA TYR A 393 -2.21 3.49 10.29
C TYR A 393 -3.70 3.70 10.01
N ALA A 394 -4.47 4.00 11.07
CA ALA A 394 -5.88 4.38 10.97
C ALA A 394 -6.88 3.31 10.48
N TRP A 395 -6.49 2.05 10.38
CA TRP A 395 -7.35 1.00 9.83
C TRP A 395 -8.43 0.47 10.80
N GLY A 396 -8.47 0.99 12.04
CA GLY A 396 -9.55 0.69 12.98
C GLY A 396 -9.49 -0.70 13.61
N TRP A 397 -10.64 -1.17 14.05
CA TRP A 397 -10.77 -2.33 14.95
C TRP A 397 -11.02 -3.69 14.28
N ASN A 398 -11.45 -3.71 13.01
CA ASN A 398 -12.00 -4.92 12.40
C ASN A 398 -10.93 -5.74 11.66
N GLU A 399 -10.40 -6.76 12.32
CA GLU A 399 -9.41 -7.70 11.80
C GLU A 399 -9.95 -8.62 10.70
N THR A 400 -11.28 -8.67 10.53
CA THR A 400 -11.93 -9.51 9.50
C THR A 400 -12.33 -8.72 8.25
N ASP A 401 -12.10 -7.42 8.21
CA ASP A 401 -12.43 -6.59 7.06
C ASP A 401 -11.47 -6.85 5.90
N THR A 402 -11.94 -7.56 4.88
CA THR A 402 -11.17 -7.87 3.66
C THR A 402 -11.02 -6.69 2.71
N THR A 403 -11.71 -5.58 2.96
CA THR A 403 -11.57 -4.33 2.18
C THR A 403 -10.46 -3.44 2.74
N SER A 404 -10.12 -3.63 4.01
CA SER A 404 -9.05 -2.94 4.70
C SER A 404 -7.67 -3.35 4.15
N LEU A 405 -6.78 -2.38 3.97
CA LEU A 405 -5.38 -2.64 3.65
C LEU A 405 -4.53 -3.00 4.88
N ALA A 406 -5.13 -3.04 6.07
CA ALA A 406 -4.51 -3.62 7.25
C ALA A 406 -4.36 -5.13 7.14
N ASN A 407 -5.28 -5.78 6.43
CA ASN A 407 -5.49 -7.22 6.45
C ASN A 407 -5.17 -7.86 5.10
N GLY A 408 -4.48 -8.98 5.13
CA GLY A 408 -4.18 -9.76 3.94
C GLY A 408 -2.74 -10.26 3.88
N TYR A 409 -2.56 -11.26 3.05
CA TYR A 409 -1.25 -11.86 2.75
C TYR A 409 -1.30 -12.51 1.36
N TYR A 410 -0.15 -12.81 0.81
CA TYR A 410 -0.02 -13.63 -0.39
C TYR A 410 0.10 -15.10 0.02
N SER A 411 -0.86 -15.92 -0.40
CA SER A 411 -0.72 -17.38 -0.29
C SER A 411 0.47 -17.86 -1.11
N ARG A 412 0.95 -19.07 -0.84
CA ARG A 412 2.02 -19.68 -1.64
C ARG A 412 1.67 -19.68 -3.13
N SER A 413 0.42 -19.98 -3.50
CA SER A 413 -0.02 -19.94 -4.89
C SER A 413 -0.03 -18.52 -5.44
N ASP A 414 -0.48 -17.51 -4.67
CA ASP A 414 -0.44 -16.12 -5.10
C ASP A 414 0.98 -15.64 -5.36
N PHE A 415 1.90 -15.98 -4.45
CA PHE A 415 3.29 -15.58 -4.60
C PHE A 415 3.95 -16.24 -5.82
N MET A 416 3.67 -17.53 -6.07
CA MET A 416 4.13 -18.22 -7.28
C MET A 416 3.57 -17.57 -8.56
N ASP A 417 2.31 -17.18 -8.57
CA ASP A 417 1.71 -16.48 -9.72
C ASP A 417 2.36 -15.10 -9.94
N ILE A 418 2.65 -14.36 -8.87
CA ILE A 418 3.36 -13.08 -8.93
C ILE A 418 4.76 -13.28 -9.54
N LEU A 419 5.51 -14.28 -9.07
CA LEU A 419 6.84 -14.58 -9.60
C LEU A 419 6.81 -14.92 -11.10
N LYS A 420 5.85 -15.75 -11.50
CA LYS A 420 5.68 -16.13 -12.91
C LYS A 420 5.32 -14.92 -13.77
N TYR A 421 4.35 -14.13 -13.32
CA TYR A 421 3.89 -12.93 -14.02
C TYR A 421 5.00 -11.88 -14.20
N ALA A 422 5.80 -11.68 -13.16
CA ALA A 422 6.96 -10.78 -13.19
C ALA A 422 8.05 -11.31 -14.13
N LYS A 423 8.35 -12.62 -14.08
CA LYS A 423 9.33 -13.25 -14.98
C LYS A 423 8.96 -13.08 -16.45
N GLU A 424 7.70 -13.27 -16.82
CA GLU A 424 7.20 -13.06 -18.19
C GLU A 424 7.37 -11.61 -18.68
N ARG A 425 7.62 -10.67 -17.75
CA ARG A 425 7.85 -9.23 -17.99
C ARG A 425 9.28 -8.78 -17.71
N HIS A 426 10.19 -9.73 -17.58
CA HIS A 426 11.61 -9.49 -17.29
C HIS A 426 11.84 -8.69 -15.99
N ILE A 427 10.94 -8.83 -15.01
CA ILE A 427 11.06 -8.22 -13.69
C ILE A 427 11.47 -9.26 -12.67
N ARG A 428 12.58 -9.00 -11.97
CA ARG A 428 13.04 -9.78 -10.84
C ARG A 428 12.35 -9.32 -9.56
N ILE A 429 11.71 -10.24 -8.84
CA ILE A 429 11.18 -9.98 -7.50
C ILE A 429 12.29 -10.21 -6.48
N ILE A 430 12.51 -9.24 -5.60
CA ILE A 430 13.38 -9.36 -4.43
C ILE A 430 12.46 -9.40 -3.20
N PRO A 431 12.27 -10.55 -2.56
CA PRO A 431 11.55 -10.62 -1.29
C PRO A 431 12.45 -10.13 -0.16
N GLU A 432 11.93 -9.25 0.69
CA GLU A 432 12.60 -8.76 1.88
C GLU A 432 11.86 -9.21 3.13
N ILE A 433 12.60 -9.72 4.09
CA ILE A 433 12.15 -10.06 5.44
C ILE A 433 13.17 -9.47 6.39
N ASP A 434 12.75 -8.52 7.22
CA ASP A 434 13.64 -7.81 8.13
C ASP A 434 13.94 -8.60 9.39
N ILE A 435 15.23 -8.66 9.74
CA ILE A 435 15.78 -9.21 10.95
C ILE A 435 17.07 -8.47 11.34
N PRO A 436 17.43 -8.38 12.64
CA PRO A 436 16.67 -8.80 13.83
C PRO A 436 15.61 -7.81 14.29
N GLY A 437 15.66 -6.56 13.85
CA GLY A 437 14.65 -5.53 14.10
C GLY A 437 13.51 -5.59 13.11
N HIS A 438 12.49 -4.78 13.31
CA HIS A 438 11.27 -4.78 12.48
C HIS A 438 10.60 -6.15 12.36
N SER A 439 10.74 -6.97 13.43
CA SER A 439 10.29 -8.38 13.44
C SER A 439 9.10 -8.63 14.36
N ARG A 440 8.47 -7.58 14.88
CA ARG A 440 7.41 -7.67 15.89
C ARG A 440 6.25 -8.56 15.44
N ALA A 441 5.80 -8.44 14.20
CA ALA A 441 4.72 -9.26 13.68
C ALA A 441 5.04 -10.76 13.77
N ALA A 442 6.25 -11.15 13.39
CA ALA A 442 6.71 -12.54 13.53
C ALA A 442 6.82 -12.97 14.99
N ILE A 443 7.34 -12.11 15.87
CA ILE A 443 7.43 -12.37 17.32
C ILE A 443 6.06 -12.64 17.90
N LYS A 444 5.06 -11.79 17.61
CA LYS A 444 3.70 -11.95 18.12
C LYS A 444 3.02 -13.22 17.60
N ALA A 445 3.21 -13.56 16.32
CA ALA A 445 2.72 -14.80 15.76
C ALA A 445 3.32 -16.04 16.48
N MET A 446 4.64 -16.02 16.72
CA MET A 446 5.30 -17.15 17.40
C MET A 446 4.97 -17.18 18.90
N ASN A 447 4.74 -16.05 19.54
CA ASN A 447 4.24 -16.01 20.93
C ASN A 447 2.83 -16.61 21.02
N ALA A 448 1.95 -16.31 20.08
CA ALA A 448 0.61 -16.90 20.02
C ALA A 448 0.68 -18.42 19.75
N ARG A 449 1.60 -18.87 18.87
CA ARG A 449 1.91 -20.29 18.68
C ARG A 449 2.38 -20.94 19.99
N TYR A 450 3.27 -20.29 20.71
CA TYR A 450 3.73 -20.77 22.03
C TYR A 450 2.54 -20.96 22.98
N GLN A 451 1.69 -19.98 23.15
CA GLN A 451 0.51 -20.07 24.03
C GLN A 451 -0.46 -21.15 23.59
N LYS A 452 -0.62 -21.36 22.30
CA LYS A 452 -1.51 -22.40 21.73
C LYS A 452 -1.06 -23.82 22.07
N TYR A 453 0.24 -24.07 22.16
CA TYR A 453 0.79 -25.41 22.28
C TYR A 453 1.47 -25.72 23.61
N ILE A 454 1.79 -24.75 24.48
CA ILE A 454 2.62 -24.94 25.68
C ILE A 454 2.08 -26.00 26.64
N ASP A 455 0.77 -26.11 26.77
CA ASP A 455 0.12 -27.06 27.66
C ASP A 455 -0.10 -28.45 27.03
N THR A 456 0.03 -28.58 25.71
CA THR A 456 -0.29 -29.81 24.97
C THR A 456 0.91 -30.40 24.24
N ASP A 457 1.82 -29.59 23.71
CA ASP A 457 3.01 -30.02 22.97
C ASP A 457 4.12 -28.99 23.15
N ARG A 458 4.83 -29.08 24.26
CA ARG A 458 5.88 -28.11 24.61
C ARG A 458 7.01 -28.01 23.56
N PRO A 459 7.54 -29.10 22.99
CA PRO A 459 8.53 -29.01 21.92
C PRO A 459 8.04 -28.17 20.74
N LYS A 460 6.78 -28.36 20.30
CA LYS A 460 6.16 -27.62 19.22
C LYS A 460 5.92 -26.13 19.59
N ALA A 461 5.64 -25.85 20.85
CA ALA A 461 5.49 -24.49 21.36
C ALA A 461 6.81 -23.70 21.28
N GLU A 462 7.94 -24.34 21.63
CA GLU A 462 9.25 -23.72 21.74
C GLU A 462 10.05 -23.71 20.42
N GLU A 463 9.67 -24.55 19.43
CA GLU A 463 10.44 -24.79 18.20
C GLU A 463 10.78 -23.52 17.40
N TYR A 464 9.84 -22.56 17.31
CA TYR A 464 10.00 -21.33 16.55
C TYR A 464 9.88 -20.07 17.42
N LEU A 465 10.15 -20.19 18.71
CA LEU A 465 10.11 -19.03 19.60
C LEU A 465 11.26 -18.07 19.24
N LEU A 466 10.93 -16.80 19.04
CA LEU A 466 11.87 -15.79 18.57
C LEU A 466 12.42 -14.89 19.67
N ILE A 467 11.90 -15.02 20.89
CA ILE A 467 12.31 -14.25 22.07
C ILE A 467 12.54 -15.14 23.26
N ASP A 468 13.37 -14.68 24.19
CA ASP A 468 13.46 -15.25 25.54
C ASP A 468 12.54 -14.44 26.46
N PHE A 469 11.53 -15.05 27.05
CA PHE A 469 10.61 -14.39 27.96
C PHE A 469 11.28 -13.85 29.26
N ALA A 470 12.48 -14.32 29.57
CA ALA A 470 13.28 -13.79 30.67
C ALA A 470 14.10 -12.55 30.29
N ASP A 471 14.23 -12.25 28.99
CA ASP A 471 14.90 -11.03 28.52
C ASP A 471 13.97 -9.83 28.65
N THR A 472 14.36 -8.88 29.48
CA THR A 472 13.62 -7.62 29.73
C THR A 472 14.18 -6.43 28.92
N SER A 473 15.12 -6.68 28.02
CA SER A 473 15.70 -5.65 27.15
C SER A 473 14.63 -5.02 26.25
N GLN A 474 14.73 -3.72 26.06
CA GLN A 474 13.84 -2.97 25.18
C GLN A 474 14.65 -2.27 24.10
N TYR A 475 14.24 -2.44 22.85
CA TYR A 475 14.87 -1.81 21.68
C TYR A 475 13.85 -0.99 20.93
N LEU A 476 13.91 0.32 21.12
CA LEU A 476 12.94 1.25 20.52
C LEU A 476 13.12 1.32 19.01
N SER A 477 12.08 0.93 18.26
CA SER A 477 12.03 1.13 16.80
C SER A 477 11.71 2.58 16.44
N ALA A 478 11.91 2.93 15.17
CA ALA A 478 11.51 4.23 14.64
C ALA A 478 9.99 4.50 14.78
N GLN A 479 9.19 3.44 14.86
CA GLN A 479 7.74 3.47 15.07
C GLN A 479 7.34 3.38 16.54
N ASN A 480 8.29 3.52 17.48
CA ASN A 480 8.09 3.46 18.93
C ASN A 480 7.64 2.07 19.46
N PHE A 481 7.86 0.98 18.76
CA PHE A 481 7.74 -0.35 19.34
C PHE A 481 8.97 -0.67 20.18
N THR A 482 8.80 -1.38 21.29
CA THR A 482 9.88 -1.78 22.21
C THR A 482 10.14 -3.29 22.21
N ASP A 483 9.29 -4.06 21.54
CA ASP A 483 9.25 -5.52 21.50
C ASP A 483 9.43 -6.07 20.06
N ASN A 484 10.30 -5.42 19.28
CA ASN A 484 10.42 -5.61 17.83
C ASN A 484 11.68 -6.38 17.38
N VAL A 485 12.53 -6.80 18.33
CA VAL A 485 13.83 -7.43 18.03
C VAL A 485 13.82 -8.90 18.42
N ILE A 486 14.16 -9.77 17.46
CA ILE A 486 14.31 -11.20 17.73
C ILE A 486 15.62 -11.47 18.48
N ASN A 487 15.61 -12.48 19.34
CA ASN A 487 16.82 -12.95 20.02
C ASN A 487 17.66 -13.82 19.10
N LEU A 488 18.72 -13.25 18.54
CA LEU A 488 19.61 -13.95 17.59
C LEU A 488 20.28 -15.20 18.19
N SER A 489 20.43 -15.30 19.51
CA SER A 489 20.99 -16.49 20.14
C SER A 489 20.06 -17.69 20.07
N LEU A 490 18.76 -17.50 19.93
CA LEU A 490 17.78 -18.57 19.75
C LEU A 490 17.79 -19.12 18.31
N ILE A 491 18.11 -18.29 17.32
CA ILE A 491 18.21 -18.70 15.91
C ILE A 491 19.34 -19.70 15.67
N HIS A 492 20.39 -19.70 16.50
CA HIS A 492 21.51 -20.62 16.38
C HIS A 492 21.21 -22.05 16.89
N ILE A 493 20.05 -22.26 17.51
CA ILE A 493 19.62 -23.59 17.95
C ILE A 493 19.14 -24.44 16.78
N SER A 494 18.66 -23.85 15.70
CA SER A 494 18.49 -24.48 14.40
C SER A 494 19.66 -24.06 13.51
N GLU A 495 20.77 -24.80 13.50
CA GLU A 495 21.83 -24.55 12.52
C GLU A 495 21.27 -24.46 11.12
N PRO A 496 21.57 -23.37 10.38
CA PRO A 496 21.36 -23.43 8.95
C PRO A 496 22.24 -24.55 8.44
N THR A 497 21.61 -25.61 7.95
CA THR A 497 22.30 -26.61 7.15
C THR A 497 23.18 -25.86 6.17
N ARG A 498 24.51 -25.94 6.33
CA ARG A 498 25.44 -25.44 5.32
C ARG A 498 24.97 -26.01 3.98
N PRO A 499 24.78 -25.16 2.95
CA PRO A 499 24.63 -25.72 1.61
C PRO A 499 25.85 -26.59 1.38
N GLU A 500 25.65 -27.88 1.16
CA GLU A 500 26.70 -28.75 0.64
C GLU A 500 27.22 -28.06 -0.63
N PRO A 501 28.55 -27.90 -0.76
CA PRO A 501 29.08 -27.30 -1.98
C PRO A 501 28.71 -28.19 -3.15
N ILE A 502 27.93 -27.65 -4.07
CA ILE A 502 27.63 -28.26 -5.37
C ILE A 502 28.88 -28.19 -6.25
#